data_9e289b7fc5fde11d75fea87cc9fc4f51
#
_entry.id   9e289b7fc5fde11d75fea87cc9fc4f51
#
_cell.length_a   1.000
_cell.length_b   1.000
_cell.length_c   1.000
_cell.angle_alpha   90.00
_cell.angle_beta   90.00
_cell.angle_gamma   90.00
#
_symmetry.space_group_name_H-M   'P 1'
#
loop_
_entity.id
_entity.type
_entity.pdbx_description
1 polymer ?
#
loop_
_entity_poly.entity_id
_entity_poly.type
_entity_poly.pdbx_seq_one_letter_code
_entity_poly.pdbx_strand_id
1 'polypeptide(L)'
;MVRRYIGFWLFLILNMIFVLFFLVNQSEFIISALFLVWVNMTIYSVRDLKSKGTLFAFCVAFFSFLMGRHLLSYYFDYEVEAFSEDVNTHAELCMLLSLVTVFFSYMFFYVRNKRKNKQSHGGYVLPDKYIKFIRKYSLGIFWFALVFSVIYAIFIVVLVHTIGYLASYTIEGKEMMRGNYLLLTLNRIEQALPVALCCYLATLPDRKYCNKICGSYFLYLIFTLLGGQRGPFILGALFLMIYYFYRNKRDGEVWVKKSWVRIGLISFPFLLVGLGLFSKIRTGDQIEFKNIGDSLVKFVYNNGVSVNVIKRSYELDYKLRSDRFYSMHFLHDGIFGLVFGSDGTGNNADKATEGYHLAHALPYLMFRDKYLEGAGTGTSYIAELYHDFGYIGIVFGNIIYGFMLALLAKFDKNKPFNTSMKLLIITRLLWAPRGGFTEFITILSLPATIFIYVVVFVSVFFVFGVPRKRCAKLV
;
A
#
# COMPACT_ATOMS: atom_id res chain seq x y z
N MET A 1 21.88 -13.20 23.81
CA MET A 1 22.89 -12.12 23.78
C MET A 1 23.63 -12.12 22.43
N VAL A 2 24.20 -13.22 21.97
CA VAL A 2 24.99 -13.36 20.72
C VAL A 2 24.32 -12.76 19.47
N ARG A 3 23.02 -13.03 19.19
CA ARG A 3 22.28 -12.45 18.04
C ARG A 3 22.22 -10.92 17.99
N ARG A 4 22.37 -10.26 19.14
CA ARG A 4 22.32 -8.78 19.21
C ARG A 4 23.63 -8.17 18.74
N TYR A 5 24.76 -8.85 18.99
CA TYR A 5 26.09 -8.43 18.57
C TYR A 5 26.31 -8.71 17.06
N ILE A 6 25.89 -9.86 16.55
CA ILE A 6 26.02 -10.18 15.12
C ILE A 6 25.35 -9.11 14.25
N GLY A 7 24.14 -8.68 14.61
CA GLY A 7 23.47 -7.64 13.85
C GLY A 7 24.13 -6.26 13.95
N PHE A 8 24.82 -5.94 15.05
CA PHE A 8 25.59 -4.70 15.18
C PHE A 8 26.84 -4.74 14.31
N TRP A 9 27.56 -5.85 14.33
CA TRP A 9 28.75 -6.03 13.49
C TRP A 9 28.39 -6.04 12.00
N LEU A 10 27.29 -6.69 11.62
CA LEU A 10 26.82 -6.68 10.22
C LEU A 10 26.46 -5.27 9.76
N PHE A 11 25.81 -4.48 10.60
CA PHE A 11 25.53 -3.08 10.36
C PHE A 11 26.82 -2.28 10.17
N LEU A 12 27.81 -2.47 11.06
CA LEU A 12 29.09 -1.78 11.00
C LEU A 12 29.88 -2.14 9.73
N ILE A 13 29.98 -3.43 9.41
CA ILE A 13 30.69 -3.92 8.22
C ILE A 13 30.06 -3.38 6.95
N LEU A 14 28.74 -3.41 6.82
CA LEU A 14 28.03 -2.87 5.64
C LEU A 14 28.27 -1.38 5.46
N ASN A 15 28.23 -0.61 6.56
CA ASN A 15 28.51 0.82 6.47
C ASN A 15 30.01 1.11 6.18
N MET A 16 30.94 0.29 6.68
CA MET A 16 32.37 0.40 6.34
C MET A 16 32.61 0.08 4.86
N ILE A 17 32.01 -1.00 4.34
CA ILE A 17 32.12 -1.35 2.91
C ILE A 17 31.59 -0.20 2.06
N PHE A 18 30.47 0.42 2.45
CA PHE A 18 29.92 1.57 1.75
C PHE A 18 30.89 2.76 1.75
N VAL A 19 31.48 3.10 2.90
CA VAL A 19 32.45 4.20 2.98
C VAL A 19 33.64 3.94 2.09
N LEU A 20 34.17 2.71 2.08
CA LEU A 20 35.26 2.32 1.21
C LEU A 20 34.88 2.40 -0.27
N PHE A 21 33.70 1.92 -0.63
CA PHE A 21 33.19 2.00 -2.01
C PHE A 21 33.00 3.46 -2.45
N PHE A 22 32.45 4.30 -1.57
CA PHE A 22 32.31 5.74 -1.82
C PHE A 22 33.66 6.46 -2.03
N LEU A 23 34.71 6.12 -1.26
CA LEU A 23 36.03 6.70 -1.43
C LEU A 23 36.66 6.35 -2.79
N VAL A 24 36.25 5.22 -3.38
CA VAL A 24 36.72 4.77 -4.70
C VAL A 24 35.88 5.37 -5.84
N ASN A 25 34.54 5.42 -5.69
CA ASN A 25 33.61 5.82 -6.74
C ASN A 25 32.72 6.99 -6.30
N GLN A 26 33.25 8.21 -6.39
CA GLN A 26 32.51 9.41 -5.95
C GLN A 26 31.30 9.74 -6.84
N SER A 27 31.31 9.35 -8.13
CA SER A 27 30.23 9.58 -9.07
C SER A 27 28.93 8.81 -8.75
N GLU A 28 29.03 7.71 -8.01
CA GLU A 28 27.89 6.83 -7.68
C GLU A 28 27.37 7.02 -6.25
N PHE A 29 27.67 8.16 -5.65
CA PHE A 29 27.37 8.40 -4.23
C PHE A 29 25.87 8.29 -3.90
N ILE A 30 25.00 8.93 -4.70
CA ILE A 30 23.56 9.05 -4.36
C ILE A 30 22.88 7.69 -4.44
N ILE A 31 23.09 6.93 -5.50
CA ILE A 31 22.48 5.60 -5.67
C ILE A 31 23.01 4.60 -4.64
N SER A 32 24.31 4.65 -4.33
CA SER A 32 24.92 3.80 -3.32
C SER A 32 24.41 4.15 -1.91
N ALA A 33 24.26 5.43 -1.59
CA ALA A 33 23.65 5.90 -0.34
C ALA A 33 22.18 5.46 -0.22
N LEU A 34 21.43 5.56 -1.31
CA LEU A 34 20.04 5.09 -1.37
C LEU A 34 19.94 3.60 -1.01
N PHE A 35 20.78 2.77 -1.63
CA PHE A 35 20.82 1.32 -1.37
C PHE A 35 21.21 1.03 0.08
N LEU A 36 22.24 1.69 0.61
CA LEU A 36 22.69 1.53 1.99
C LEU A 36 21.61 1.90 3.01
N VAL A 37 20.93 3.03 2.82
CA VAL A 37 19.85 3.46 3.72
C VAL A 37 18.71 2.44 3.70
N TRP A 38 18.34 1.95 2.52
CA TRP A 38 17.32 0.91 2.40
C TRP A 38 17.72 -0.40 3.10
N VAL A 39 18.97 -0.87 2.93
CA VAL A 39 19.50 -2.06 3.60
C VAL A 39 19.47 -1.89 5.12
N ASN A 40 19.96 -0.75 5.64
CA ASN A 40 19.98 -0.45 7.07
C ASN A 40 18.56 -0.41 7.66
N MET A 41 17.62 0.24 6.97
CA MET A 41 16.22 0.31 7.36
C MET A 41 15.56 -1.08 7.37
N THR A 42 15.88 -1.91 6.37
CA THR A 42 15.41 -3.30 6.27
C THR A 42 15.96 -4.15 7.40
N ILE A 43 17.26 -4.13 7.66
CA ILE A 43 17.91 -4.84 8.78
C ILE A 43 17.31 -4.40 10.13
N TYR A 44 17.12 -3.08 10.31
CA TYR A 44 16.51 -2.54 11.53
C TYR A 44 15.09 -3.07 11.74
N SER A 45 14.32 -3.23 10.69
CA SER A 45 12.94 -3.72 10.76
C SER A 45 12.85 -5.24 10.95
N VAL A 46 13.70 -6.02 10.26
CA VAL A 46 13.74 -7.50 10.35
C VAL A 46 14.11 -7.99 11.74
N ARG A 47 14.96 -7.24 12.48
CA ARG A 47 15.34 -7.61 13.87
C ARG A 47 14.16 -7.75 14.82
N ASP A 48 13.05 -7.03 14.59
CA ASP A 48 11.82 -7.15 15.39
C ASP A 48 10.58 -6.98 14.49
N LEU A 49 10.40 -7.92 13.56
CA LEU A 49 9.23 -7.94 12.65
C LEU A 49 7.89 -7.86 13.38
N LYS A 50 7.83 -8.43 14.60
CA LYS A 50 6.62 -8.41 15.43
C LYS A 50 6.21 -6.98 15.86
N SER A 51 7.16 -6.04 15.93
CA SER A 51 6.92 -4.64 16.32
C SER A 51 7.07 -3.67 15.18
N LYS A 52 7.86 -4.02 14.18
CA LYS A 52 8.29 -3.15 13.09
C LYS A 52 7.84 -3.69 11.71
N GLY A 53 6.87 -4.60 11.70
CA GLY A 53 6.38 -5.23 10.48
C GLY A 53 5.83 -4.24 9.46
N THR A 54 5.24 -3.12 9.89
CA THR A 54 4.78 -2.03 9.00
C THR A 54 5.94 -1.35 8.28
N LEU A 55 7.05 -1.09 9.00
CA LEU A 55 8.26 -0.52 8.41
C LEU A 55 8.91 -1.50 7.43
N PHE A 56 9.00 -2.79 7.79
CA PHE A 56 9.52 -3.83 6.90
C PHE A 56 8.71 -3.92 5.60
N ALA A 57 7.38 -3.96 5.71
CA ALA A 57 6.51 -4.02 4.55
C ALA A 57 6.64 -2.76 3.66
N PHE A 58 6.84 -1.59 4.27
CA PHE A 58 7.13 -0.37 3.52
C PHE A 58 8.47 -0.45 2.77
N CYS A 59 9.54 -1.00 3.39
CA CYS A 59 10.82 -1.23 2.71
C CYS A 59 10.67 -2.17 1.50
N VAL A 60 9.88 -3.24 1.65
CA VAL A 60 9.59 -4.18 0.56
C VAL A 60 8.81 -3.49 -0.57
N ALA A 61 7.78 -2.73 -0.24
CA ALA A 61 6.99 -1.98 -1.22
C ALA A 61 7.83 -0.92 -1.94
N PHE A 62 8.63 -0.17 -1.22
CA PHE A 62 9.50 0.86 -1.77
C PHE A 62 10.53 0.27 -2.76
N PHE A 63 11.17 -0.84 -2.39
CA PHE A 63 12.07 -1.55 -3.29
C PHE A 63 11.34 -2.05 -4.54
N SER A 64 10.22 -2.74 -4.34
CA SER A 64 9.49 -3.38 -5.44
C SER A 64 8.92 -2.40 -6.45
N PHE A 65 8.47 -1.22 -6.01
CA PHE A 65 7.79 -0.26 -6.87
C PHE A 65 8.67 0.88 -7.38
N LEU A 66 9.82 1.14 -6.74
CA LEU A 66 10.71 2.25 -7.10
C LEU A 66 12.14 1.77 -7.36
N MET A 67 12.84 1.29 -6.32
CA MET A 67 14.27 1.03 -6.39
C MET A 67 14.65 -0.10 -7.33
N GLY A 68 13.88 -1.21 -7.33
CA GLY A 68 14.27 -2.45 -8.01
C GLY A 68 14.54 -2.25 -9.50
N ARG A 69 13.67 -1.53 -10.22
CA ARG A 69 13.86 -1.19 -11.64
C ARG A 69 15.10 -0.34 -11.84
N HIS A 70 15.24 0.70 -11.06
CA HIS A 70 16.34 1.65 -11.18
C HIS A 70 17.71 0.98 -10.94
N LEU A 71 17.82 0.16 -9.89
CA LEU A 71 19.04 -0.60 -9.61
C LEU A 71 19.38 -1.64 -10.68
N LEU A 72 18.37 -2.29 -11.26
CA LEU A 72 18.57 -3.25 -12.37
C LEU A 72 19.10 -2.55 -13.62
N SER A 73 18.54 -1.41 -13.97
CA SER A 73 19.01 -0.63 -15.12
C SER A 73 20.40 -0.07 -14.88
N TYR A 74 20.71 0.39 -13.65
CA TYR A 74 21.98 1.06 -13.34
C TYR A 74 23.16 0.09 -13.21
N TYR A 75 23.01 -0.98 -12.41
CA TYR A 75 24.13 -1.89 -12.11
C TYR A 75 24.21 -3.11 -13.03
N PHE A 76 23.15 -3.44 -13.75
CA PHE A 76 23.07 -4.65 -14.57
C PHE A 76 22.74 -4.36 -16.03
N ASP A 77 22.69 -3.09 -16.44
CA ASP A 77 22.34 -2.65 -17.79
C ASP A 77 21.07 -3.30 -18.34
N TYR A 78 20.11 -3.60 -17.44
CA TYR A 78 18.90 -4.29 -17.80
C TYR A 78 17.87 -3.32 -18.37
N GLU A 79 17.52 -3.48 -19.69
CA GLU A 79 16.53 -2.65 -20.40
C GLU A 79 16.69 -1.14 -20.04
N VAL A 80 17.88 -0.58 -20.33
CA VAL A 80 18.21 0.82 -20.03
C VAL A 80 17.26 1.75 -20.76
N GLU A 81 16.57 2.61 -20.01
CA GLU A 81 15.73 3.66 -20.56
C GLU A 81 16.57 4.93 -20.78
N ALA A 82 16.33 5.60 -21.91
CA ALA A 82 17.02 6.85 -22.25
C ALA A 82 16.47 8.02 -21.43
N PHE A 83 16.97 8.19 -20.20
CA PHE A 83 16.81 9.40 -19.39
C PHE A 83 18.14 10.12 -19.27
N SER A 84 18.11 11.47 -19.23
CA SER A 84 19.31 12.25 -18.96
C SER A 84 19.86 11.97 -17.55
N GLU A 85 21.13 12.26 -17.34
CA GLU A 85 21.78 12.09 -16.04
C GLU A 85 21.10 12.93 -14.95
N ASP A 86 20.69 14.16 -15.27
CA ASP A 86 19.98 15.05 -14.33
C ASP A 86 18.67 14.43 -13.84
N VAL A 87 17.89 13.81 -14.75
CA VAL A 87 16.62 13.15 -14.42
C VAL A 87 16.83 11.92 -13.54
N ASN A 88 17.88 11.15 -13.81
CA ASN A 88 18.24 10.00 -12.98
C ASN A 88 18.65 10.44 -11.58
N THR A 89 19.57 11.42 -11.50
CA THR A 89 20.06 12.00 -10.24
C THR A 89 18.92 12.61 -9.42
N HIS A 90 17.98 13.31 -10.09
CA HIS A 90 16.78 13.82 -9.44
C HIS A 90 15.95 12.71 -8.80
N ALA A 91 15.67 11.62 -9.53
CA ALA A 91 14.88 10.51 -9.01
C ALA A 91 15.58 9.80 -7.83
N GLU A 92 16.88 9.62 -7.91
CA GLU A 92 17.70 9.05 -6.83
C GLU A 92 17.66 9.91 -5.57
N LEU A 93 17.83 11.23 -5.73
CA LEU A 93 17.78 12.19 -4.63
C LEU A 93 16.40 12.21 -3.97
N CYS A 94 15.33 12.20 -4.76
CA CYS A 94 13.96 12.11 -4.26
C CYS A 94 13.72 10.84 -3.45
N MET A 95 14.18 9.68 -3.94
CA MET A 95 14.08 8.40 -3.24
C MET A 95 14.93 8.37 -1.97
N LEU A 96 16.16 8.89 -2.01
CA LEU A 96 17.06 8.97 -0.85
C LEU A 96 16.47 9.86 0.25
N LEU A 97 16.02 11.07 -0.08
CA LEU A 97 15.37 11.98 0.87
C LEU A 97 14.13 11.33 1.50
N SER A 98 13.34 10.62 0.68
CA SER A 98 12.15 9.91 1.17
C SER A 98 12.51 8.86 2.21
N LEU A 99 13.46 7.96 1.92
CA LEU A 99 13.85 6.88 2.85
C LEU A 99 14.48 7.44 4.13
N VAL A 100 15.39 8.39 4.01
CA VAL A 100 16.08 9.02 5.16
C VAL A 100 15.04 9.67 6.07
N THR A 101 14.14 10.45 5.51
CA THR A 101 13.14 11.18 6.29
C THR A 101 12.11 10.25 6.93
N VAL A 102 11.60 9.26 6.19
CA VAL A 102 10.69 8.23 6.76
C VAL A 102 11.37 7.49 7.90
N PHE A 103 12.64 7.10 7.74
CA PHE A 103 13.35 6.30 8.73
C PHE A 103 13.58 7.08 10.03
N PHE A 104 14.10 8.31 9.95
CA PHE A 104 14.31 9.16 11.13
C PHE A 104 12.99 9.52 11.82
N SER A 105 11.98 9.91 11.06
CA SER A 105 10.65 10.19 11.58
C SER A 105 10.05 8.97 12.28
N TYR A 106 10.09 7.80 11.63
CA TYR A 106 9.63 6.55 12.23
C TYR A 106 10.35 6.25 13.55
N MET A 107 11.68 6.33 13.59
CA MET A 107 12.46 6.05 14.80
C MET A 107 12.08 7.00 15.93
N PHE A 108 11.99 8.30 15.64
CA PHE A 108 11.62 9.31 16.63
C PHE A 108 10.25 9.02 17.26
N PHE A 109 9.23 8.84 16.44
CA PHE A 109 7.87 8.60 16.93
C PHE A 109 7.69 7.20 17.54
N TYR A 110 8.38 6.17 17.04
CA TYR A 110 8.35 4.84 17.60
C TYR A 110 8.90 4.80 19.04
N VAL A 111 10.04 5.45 19.28
CA VAL A 111 10.65 5.55 20.61
C VAL A 111 9.74 6.35 21.57
N ARG A 112 9.23 7.51 21.11
CA ARG A 112 8.29 8.35 21.88
C ARG A 112 7.03 7.58 22.27
N ASN A 113 6.42 6.87 21.32
CA ASN A 113 5.22 6.07 21.59
C ASN A 113 5.50 4.90 22.55
N LYS A 114 6.69 4.30 22.51
CA LYS A 114 7.09 3.26 23.45
C LYS A 114 7.23 3.77 24.89
N ARG A 115 7.76 4.99 25.07
CA ARG A 115 7.88 5.64 26.39
C ARG A 115 6.51 5.99 26.98
N LYS A 116 5.63 6.64 26.20
CA LYS A 116 4.27 6.99 26.65
C LYS A 116 3.45 5.78 27.10
N ASN A 117 3.60 4.64 26.45
CA ASN A 117 2.84 3.42 26.82
C ASN A 117 3.33 2.74 28.11
N LYS A 118 4.56 2.99 28.55
CA LYS A 118 5.02 2.52 29.87
C LYS A 118 4.38 3.31 31.02
N GLN A 119 3.95 4.54 30.77
CA GLN A 119 3.36 5.43 31.77
C GLN A 119 1.82 5.35 31.85
N SER A 120 1.16 4.80 30.83
CA SER A 120 -0.30 4.71 30.76
C SER A 120 -0.81 3.39 31.35
N HIS A 121 -0.93 3.31 32.67
CA HIS A 121 -1.48 2.19 33.43
C HIS A 121 -2.96 2.41 33.81
N GLY A 122 -3.79 2.94 32.98
CA GLY A 122 -5.20 3.19 33.27
C GLY A 122 -6.03 3.50 32.03
N GLY A 123 -6.00 2.60 31.06
CA GLY A 123 -6.81 2.75 29.84
C GLY A 123 -8.27 2.37 30.08
N TYR A 124 -9.19 3.15 29.50
CA TYR A 124 -10.60 2.77 29.41
C TYR A 124 -10.75 1.39 28.75
N VAL A 125 -11.42 0.47 29.45
CA VAL A 125 -11.72 -0.87 28.94
C VAL A 125 -13.14 -0.89 28.39
N LEU A 126 -13.26 -1.12 27.09
CA LEU A 126 -14.57 -1.25 26.46
C LEU A 126 -15.25 -2.54 26.95
N PRO A 127 -16.53 -2.48 27.41
CA PRO A 127 -17.23 -3.67 27.86
C PRO A 127 -17.33 -4.76 26.79
N ASP A 128 -17.19 -6.01 27.15
CA ASP A 128 -17.17 -7.16 26.22
C ASP A 128 -18.42 -7.24 25.34
N LYS A 129 -19.59 -6.80 25.84
CA LYS A 129 -20.82 -6.76 25.05
C LYS A 129 -20.71 -5.90 23.79
N TYR A 130 -19.95 -4.76 23.86
CA TYR A 130 -19.70 -3.89 22.70
C TYR A 130 -18.78 -4.59 21.68
N ILE A 131 -17.72 -5.23 22.16
CA ILE A 131 -16.78 -5.97 21.31
C ILE A 131 -17.50 -7.13 20.61
N LYS A 132 -18.35 -7.88 21.32
CA LYS A 132 -19.16 -8.97 20.75
C LYS A 132 -20.14 -8.46 19.69
N PHE A 133 -20.76 -7.31 19.91
CA PHE A 133 -21.66 -6.68 18.93
C PHE A 133 -20.89 -6.29 17.66
N ILE A 134 -19.81 -5.50 17.81
CA ILE A 134 -18.96 -5.08 16.69
C ILE A 134 -18.49 -6.31 15.88
N ARG A 135 -18.05 -7.37 16.57
CA ARG A 135 -17.60 -8.62 15.94
C ARG A 135 -18.71 -9.31 15.16
N LYS A 136 -19.92 -9.40 15.71
CA LYS A 136 -21.06 -10.06 15.06
C LYS A 136 -21.49 -9.31 13.80
N TYR A 137 -21.66 -7.99 13.90
CA TYR A 137 -22.12 -7.18 12.77
C TYR A 137 -21.05 -7.06 11.68
N SER A 138 -19.78 -6.80 12.02
CA SER A 138 -18.72 -6.77 11.04
C SER A 138 -18.51 -8.12 10.34
N LEU A 139 -18.74 -9.24 11.04
CA LEU A 139 -18.70 -10.58 10.47
C LEU A 139 -19.85 -10.81 9.47
N GLY A 140 -21.07 -10.38 9.82
CA GLY A 140 -22.21 -10.46 8.91
C GLY A 140 -22.00 -9.66 7.64
N ILE A 141 -21.54 -8.40 7.78
CA ILE A 141 -21.23 -7.54 6.64
C ILE A 141 -20.09 -8.14 5.80
N PHE A 142 -19.05 -8.71 6.43
CA PHE A 142 -17.93 -9.35 5.73
C PHE A 142 -18.41 -10.51 4.83
N TRP A 143 -19.24 -11.44 5.37
CA TRP A 143 -19.72 -12.56 4.56
C TRP A 143 -20.66 -12.12 3.44
N PHE A 144 -21.54 -11.17 3.73
CA PHE A 144 -22.39 -10.56 2.70
C PHE A 144 -21.52 -9.93 1.60
N ALA A 145 -20.61 -9.05 1.95
CA ALA A 145 -19.72 -8.39 1.00
C ALA A 145 -18.86 -9.40 0.22
N LEU A 146 -18.35 -10.45 0.89
CA LEU A 146 -17.49 -11.46 0.26
C LEU A 146 -18.20 -12.18 -0.90
N VAL A 147 -19.44 -12.61 -0.69
CA VAL A 147 -20.21 -13.32 -1.73
C VAL A 147 -20.38 -12.43 -2.96
N PHE A 148 -20.80 -11.19 -2.76
CA PHE A 148 -21.02 -10.26 -3.88
C PHE A 148 -19.70 -9.78 -4.51
N SER A 149 -18.63 -9.66 -3.72
CA SER A 149 -17.29 -9.34 -4.25
C SER A 149 -16.73 -10.46 -5.12
N VAL A 150 -16.98 -11.73 -4.75
CA VAL A 150 -16.57 -12.87 -5.60
C VAL A 150 -17.36 -12.87 -6.90
N ILE A 151 -18.67 -12.63 -6.86
CA ILE A 151 -19.51 -12.50 -8.06
C ILE A 151 -18.99 -11.38 -8.96
N TYR A 152 -18.68 -10.22 -8.38
CA TYR A 152 -18.12 -9.09 -9.10
C TYR A 152 -16.74 -9.42 -9.71
N ALA A 153 -15.86 -10.07 -8.95
CA ALA A 153 -14.54 -10.47 -9.44
C ALA A 153 -14.65 -11.46 -10.62
N ILE A 154 -15.56 -12.43 -10.55
CA ILE A 154 -15.84 -13.35 -11.66
C ILE A 154 -16.32 -12.57 -12.89
N PHE A 155 -17.25 -11.62 -12.70
CA PHE A 155 -17.70 -10.78 -13.80
C PHE A 155 -16.55 -9.98 -14.44
N ILE A 156 -15.67 -9.38 -13.63
CA ILE A 156 -14.50 -8.65 -14.15
C ILE A 156 -13.56 -9.60 -14.91
N VAL A 157 -13.35 -10.83 -14.43
CA VAL A 157 -12.57 -11.85 -15.17
C VAL A 157 -13.18 -12.09 -16.55
N VAL A 158 -14.47 -12.35 -16.63
CA VAL A 158 -15.17 -12.56 -17.91
C VAL A 158 -15.07 -11.31 -18.80
N LEU A 159 -15.34 -10.13 -18.27
CA LEU A 159 -15.26 -8.87 -19.01
C LEU A 159 -13.87 -8.65 -19.62
N VAL A 160 -12.82 -8.78 -18.82
CA VAL A 160 -11.43 -8.60 -19.26
C VAL A 160 -11.04 -9.60 -20.34
N HIS A 161 -11.55 -10.85 -20.28
CA HIS A 161 -11.32 -11.84 -21.33
C HIS A 161 -12.10 -11.53 -22.61
N THR A 162 -13.24 -10.85 -22.54
CA THR A 162 -14.10 -10.55 -23.69
C THR A 162 -13.65 -9.27 -24.43
N ILE A 163 -13.43 -8.17 -23.70
CA ILE A 163 -13.11 -6.86 -24.33
C ILE A 163 -11.64 -6.46 -24.20
N GLY A 164 -10.86 -7.19 -23.42
CA GLY A 164 -9.46 -6.87 -23.11
C GLY A 164 -9.29 -5.98 -21.89
N TYR A 165 -8.10 -6.08 -21.28
CA TYR A 165 -7.80 -5.39 -20.01
C TYR A 165 -7.78 -3.86 -20.17
N LEU A 166 -7.14 -3.32 -21.22
CA LEU A 166 -7.04 -1.86 -21.41
C LEU A 166 -8.41 -1.25 -21.73
N ALA A 167 -9.20 -1.91 -22.56
CA ALA A 167 -10.54 -1.45 -22.91
C ALA A 167 -11.46 -1.23 -21.69
N SER A 168 -11.26 -1.95 -20.60
CA SER A 168 -12.01 -1.75 -19.35
C SER A 168 -11.75 -0.38 -18.68
N TYR A 169 -10.71 0.34 -19.05
CA TYR A 169 -10.35 1.66 -18.52
C TYR A 169 -10.79 2.81 -19.44
N THR A 170 -11.23 2.55 -20.65
CA THR A 170 -11.79 3.57 -21.55
C THR A 170 -13.10 4.14 -21.01
N ILE A 171 -13.56 5.26 -21.60
CA ILE A 171 -14.88 5.83 -21.30
C ILE A 171 -15.96 4.78 -21.54
N GLU A 172 -15.96 4.16 -22.73
CA GLU A 172 -16.94 3.15 -23.13
C GLU A 172 -16.96 1.96 -22.18
N GLY A 173 -15.79 1.40 -21.82
CA GLY A 173 -15.70 0.33 -20.85
C GLY A 173 -16.20 0.72 -19.45
N LYS A 174 -16.00 1.96 -19.04
CA LYS A 174 -16.54 2.49 -17.76
C LYS A 174 -18.03 2.78 -17.83
N GLU A 175 -18.53 3.28 -18.95
CA GLU A 175 -19.96 3.49 -19.15
C GLU A 175 -20.73 2.16 -19.23
N MET A 176 -20.16 1.14 -19.89
CA MET A 176 -20.73 -0.22 -19.89
C MET A 176 -20.86 -0.78 -18.47
N MET A 177 -19.90 -0.53 -17.59
CA MET A 177 -20.00 -0.91 -16.18
C MET A 177 -20.99 -0.06 -15.39
N ARG A 178 -21.08 1.26 -15.70
CA ARG A 178 -21.98 2.20 -15.01
C ARG A 178 -23.41 2.13 -15.48
N GLY A 179 -23.63 1.89 -16.77
CA GLY A 179 -24.96 1.68 -17.33
C GLY A 179 -25.68 0.47 -16.74
N ASN A 180 -24.94 -0.43 -16.10
CA ASN A 180 -25.49 -1.58 -15.41
C ASN A 180 -25.55 -1.32 -13.90
N TYR A 181 -26.72 -0.97 -13.39
CA TYR A 181 -26.98 -0.73 -11.96
C TYR A 181 -26.52 -1.87 -11.05
N LEU A 182 -26.63 -3.11 -11.51
CA LEU A 182 -26.19 -4.28 -10.78
C LEU A 182 -24.68 -4.25 -10.57
N LEU A 183 -23.91 -4.00 -11.63
CA LEU A 183 -22.44 -3.94 -11.57
C LEU A 183 -21.96 -2.77 -10.72
N LEU A 184 -22.60 -1.61 -10.84
CA LEU A 184 -22.29 -0.46 -9.99
C LEU A 184 -22.52 -0.80 -8.51
N THR A 185 -23.61 -1.49 -8.19
CA THR A 185 -23.92 -1.92 -6.82
C THR A 185 -22.91 -2.96 -6.33
N LEU A 186 -22.56 -3.95 -7.15
CA LEU A 186 -21.54 -4.95 -6.81
C LEU A 186 -20.18 -4.32 -6.54
N ASN A 187 -19.75 -3.36 -7.35
CA ASN A 187 -18.50 -2.62 -7.14
C ASN A 187 -18.51 -1.84 -5.80
N ARG A 188 -19.63 -1.21 -5.45
CA ARG A 188 -19.76 -0.52 -4.16
C ARG A 188 -19.72 -1.49 -2.98
N ILE A 189 -20.32 -2.68 -3.13
CA ILE A 189 -20.28 -3.73 -2.11
C ILE A 189 -18.86 -4.28 -1.98
N GLU A 190 -18.13 -4.45 -3.09
CA GLU A 190 -16.73 -4.88 -3.08
C GLU A 190 -15.85 -3.94 -2.25
N GLN A 191 -16.03 -2.61 -2.40
CA GLN A 191 -15.31 -1.62 -1.60
C GLN A 191 -15.57 -1.75 -0.09
N ALA A 192 -16.71 -2.31 0.29
CA ALA A 192 -17.07 -2.57 1.69
C ALA A 192 -16.31 -3.74 2.31
N LEU A 193 -15.85 -4.71 1.51
CA LEU A 193 -15.22 -5.93 1.99
C LEU A 193 -13.96 -5.71 2.84
N PRO A 194 -12.95 -4.95 2.40
CA PRO A 194 -11.76 -4.69 3.22
C PRO A 194 -12.08 -3.89 4.48
N VAL A 195 -13.09 -3.02 4.43
CA VAL A 195 -13.53 -2.23 5.60
C VAL A 195 -14.14 -3.15 6.66
N ALA A 196 -15.06 -4.03 6.25
CA ALA A 196 -15.68 -5.00 7.14
C ALA A 196 -14.65 -5.97 7.75
N LEU A 197 -13.67 -6.40 6.95
CA LEU A 197 -12.54 -7.19 7.42
C LEU A 197 -11.75 -6.44 8.50
N CYS A 198 -11.40 -5.19 8.28
CA CYS A 198 -10.66 -4.36 9.24
C CYS A 198 -11.46 -4.17 10.55
N CYS A 199 -12.77 -3.93 10.47
CA CYS A 199 -13.64 -3.83 11.64
C CYS A 199 -13.68 -5.14 12.44
N TYR A 200 -13.79 -6.29 11.76
CA TYR A 200 -13.76 -7.60 12.40
C TYR A 200 -12.40 -7.89 13.06
N LEU A 201 -11.30 -7.71 12.33
CA LEU A 201 -9.95 -7.95 12.82
C LEU A 201 -9.58 -7.01 13.97
N ALA A 202 -10.14 -5.81 14.04
CA ALA A 202 -9.95 -4.86 15.14
C ALA A 202 -10.50 -5.36 16.49
N THR A 203 -11.47 -6.28 16.46
CA THR A 203 -11.98 -6.94 17.67
C THR A 203 -11.03 -8.01 18.23
N LEU A 204 -9.94 -8.29 17.52
CA LEU A 204 -8.93 -9.29 17.84
C LEU A 204 -9.54 -10.69 18.12
N PRO A 205 -10.21 -11.31 17.14
CA PRO A 205 -10.86 -12.60 17.29
C PRO A 205 -9.85 -13.71 17.57
N ASP A 206 -10.33 -14.85 18.09
CA ASP A 206 -9.51 -16.03 18.34
C ASP A 206 -8.93 -16.58 17.03
N ARG A 207 -7.79 -17.26 17.13
CA ARG A 207 -7.01 -17.73 15.99
C ARG A 207 -7.82 -18.57 15.00
N LYS A 208 -8.66 -19.49 15.47
CA LYS A 208 -9.49 -20.38 14.64
C LYS A 208 -10.42 -19.57 13.72
N TYR A 209 -11.13 -18.61 14.29
CA TYR A 209 -12.07 -17.75 13.54
C TYR A 209 -11.33 -16.74 12.66
N CYS A 210 -10.21 -16.20 13.14
CA CYS A 210 -9.38 -15.31 12.36
C CYS A 210 -8.85 -16.00 11.09
N ASN A 211 -8.31 -17.22 11.22
CA ASN A 211 -7.78 -17.98 10.10
C ASN A 211 -8.85 -18.26 9.03
N LYS A 212 -10.09 -18.58 9.44
CA LYS A 212 -11.20 -18.80 8.53
C LYS A 212 -11.50 -17.54 7.69
N ILE A 213 -11.60 -16.40 8.35
CA ILE A 213 -11.94 -15.13 7.69
C ILE A 213 -10.78 -14.64 6.80
N CYS A 214 -9.54 -14.66 7.32
CA CYS A 214 -8.36 -14.28 6.55
C CYS A 214 -8.14 -15.23 5.34
N GLY A 215 -8.39 -16.52 5.51
CA GLY A 215 -8.31 -17.51 4.43
C GLY A 215 -9.35 -17.25 3.34
N SER A 216 -10.61 -16.97 3.72
CA SER A 216 -11.66 -16.62 2.76
C SER A 216 -11.35 -15.32 2.01
N TYR A 217 -10.80 -14.31 2.71
CA TYR A 217 -10.35 -13.08 2.07
C TYR A 217 -9.18 -13.33 1.11
N PHE A 218 -8.23 -14.18 1.50
CA PHE A 218 -7.11 -14.53 0.63
C PHE A 218 -7.56 -15.26 -0.65
N LEU A 219 -8.54 -16.15 -0.54
CA LEU A 219 -9.14 -16.78 -1.73
C LEU A 219 -9.81 -15.74 -2.65
N TYR A 220 -10.54 -14.76 -2.08
CA TYR A 220 -11.07 -13.65 -2.89
C TYR A 220 -9.95 -12.87 -3.61
N LEU A 221 -8.81 -12.61 -2.95
CA LEU A 221 -7.68 -11.93 -3.59
C LEU A 221 -7.11 -12.72 -4.78
N ILE A 222 -7.20 -14.04 -4.78
CA ILE A 222 -6.83 -14.87 -5.94
C ILE A 222 -7.77 -14.59 -7.12
N PHE A 223 -9.08 -14.44 -6.89
CA PHE A 223 -10.02 -14.06 -7.97
C PHE A 223 -9.72 -12.67 -8.53
N THR A 224 -9.36 -11.68 -7.70
CA THR A 224 -8.95 -10.36 -8.20
C THR A 224 -7.69 -10.43 -9.07
N LEU A 225 -6.76 -11.34 -8.72
CA LEU A 225 -5.57 -11.61 -9.51
C LEU A 225 -5.93 -12.17 -10.90
N LEU A 226 -6.88 -13.11 -10.97
CA LEU A 226 -7.39 -13.66 -12.23
C LEU A 226 -8.02 -12.60 -13.14
N GLY A 227 -8.61 -11.54 -12.57
CA GLY A 227 -9.08 -10.34 -13.28
C GLY A 227 -7.96 -9.37 -13.69
N GLY A 228 -6.68 -9.74 -13.54
CA GLY A 228 -5.53 -8.91 -13.91
C GLY A 228 -5.11 -7.87 -12.88
N GLN A 229 -5.76 -7.80 -11.72
CA GLN A 229 -5.51 -6.81 -10.68
C GLN A 229 -4.47 -7.33 -9.66
N ARG A 230 -3.17 -7.12 -9.93
CA ARG A 230 -2.08 -7.58 -9.04
C ARG A 230 -1.97 -6.74 -7.75
N GLY A 231 -2.30 -5.46 -7.82
CA GLY A 231 -2.19 -4.53 -6.70
C GLY A 231 -2.96 -5.00 -5.46
N PRO A 232 -4.28 -5.25 -5.54
CA PRO A 232 -5.08 -5.74 -4.42
C PRO A 232 -4.55 -7.04 -3.81
N PHE A 233 -4.07 -7.99 -4.63
CA PHE A 233 -3.49 -9.24 -4.16
C PHE A 233 -2.23 -9.00 -3.33
N ILE A 234 -1.25 -8.25 -3.85
CA ILE A 234 0.02 -7.96 -3.16
C ILE A 234 -0.24 -7.22 -1.85
N LEU A 235 -1.06 -6.17 -1.90
CA LEU A 235 -1.39 -5.38 -0.71
C LEU A 235 -2.16 -6.20 0.33
N GLY A 236 -3.12 -6.99 -0.10
CA GLY A 236 -3.88 -7.85 0.80
C GLY A 236 -3.00 -8.91 1.46
N ALA A 237 -2.06 -9.52 0.73
CA ALA A 237 -1.11 -10.46 1.29
C ALA A 237 -0.17 -9.81 2.31
N LEU A 238 0.39 -8.63 1.99
CA LEU A 238 1.22 -7.86 2.94
C LEU A 238 0.43 -7.43 4.18
N PHE A 239 -0.81 -6.99 4.01
CA PHE A 239 -1.70 -6.64 5.11
C PHE A 239 -1.94 -7.83 6.06
N LEU A 240 -2.29 -9.00 5.53
CA LEU A 240 -2.48 -10.21 6.32
C LEU A 240 -1.20 -10.61 7.04
N MET A 241 -0.05 -10.54 6.37
CA MET A 241 1.26 -10.82 6.96
C MET A 241 1.54 -9.91 8.18
N ILE A 242 1.33 -8.60 8.04
CA ILE A 242 1.52 -7.63 9.13
C ILE A 242 0.60 -7.96 10.31
N TYR A 243 -0.68 -8.25 10.02
CA TYR A 243 -1.65 -8.59 11.06
C TYR A 243 -1.24 -9.86 11.83
N TYR A 244 -0.83 -10.92 11.15
CA TYR A 244 -0.38 -12.16 11.79
C TYR A 244 0.91 -11.97 12.60
N PHE A 245 1.88 -11.20 12.13
CA PHE A 245 3.07 -10.86 12.92
C PHE A 245 2.73 -10.07 14.18
N TYR A 246 1.80 -9.14 14.08
CA TYR A 246 1.32 -8.39 15.24
C TYR A 246 0.68 -9.32 16.29
N ARG A 247 -0.23 -10.20 15.86
CA ARG A 247 -0.91 -11.16 16.74
C ARG A 247 0.08 -12.10 17.42
N ASN A 248 1.08 -12.58 16.69
CA ASN A 248 2.15 -13.43 17.23
C ASN A 248 2.90 -12.76 18.40
N LYS A 249 3.08 -11.43 18.37
CA LYS A 249 3.69 -10.68 19.47
C LYS A 249 2.75 -10.50 20.66
N ARG A 250 1.52 -10.11 20.35
CA ARG A 250 0.55 -9.69 21.36
C ARG A 250 0.03 -10.84 22.21
N ASP A 251 -0.35 -11.92 21.54
CA ASP A 251 -1.04 -13.04 22.22
C ASP A 251 -0.06 -14.01 22.88
N GLY A 252 1.25 -13.86 22.65
CA GLY A 252 2.25 -14.81 23.14
C GLY A 252 2.19 -16.18 22.47
N GLU A 253 1.21 -16.40 21.60
CA GLU A 253 1.01 -17.62 20.84
C GLU A 253 1.77 -17.63 19.52
N VAL A 254 2.09 -18.82 19.01
CA VAL A 254 2.73 -18.97 17.71
C VAL A 254 1.70 -18.85 16.58
N TRP A 255 1.37 -17.63 16.16
CA TRP A 255 0.47 -17.39 15.01
C TRP A 255 1.12 -17.76 13.68
N VAL A 256 2.41 -17.47 13.53
CA VAL A 256 3.20 -17.81 12.35
C VAL A 256 4.26 -18.81 12.71
N LYS A 257 4.12 -20.05 12.24
CA LYS A 257 5.13 -21.11 12.45
C LYS A 257 6.37 -20.80 11.59
N LYS A 258 7.56 -21.14 12.10
CA LYS A 258 8.81 -20.98 11.35
C LYS A 258 8.80 -21.74 10.01
N SER A 259 8.12 -22.90 9.96
CA SER A 259 7.93 -23.66 8.73
C SER A 259 7.15 -22.87 7.65
N TRP A 260 6.12 -22.12 8.04
CA TRP A 260 5.35 -21.29 7.10
C TRP A 260 6.19 -20.14 6.53
N VAL A 261 7.06 -19.55 7.35
CA VAL A 261 8.01 -18.54 6.87
C VAL A 261 8.97 -19.13 5.84
N ARG A 262 9.50 -20.34 6.10
CA ARG A 262 10.37 -21.03 5.14
C ARG A 262 9.63 -21.39 3.85
N ILE A 263 8.42 -21.96 3.96
CA ILE A 263 7.58 -22.27 2.79
C ILE A 263 7.30 -20.97 2.01
N GLY A 264 6.93 -19.89 2.68
CA GLY A 264 6.71 -18.58 2.06
C GLY A 264 7.95 -18.06 1.33
N LEU A 265 9.13 -18.17 1.93
CA LEU A 265 10.39 -17.76 1.28
C LEU A 265 10.72 -18.62 0.05
N ILE A 266 10.48 -19.95 0.12
CA ILE A 266 10.71 -20.86 -1.01
C ILE A 266 9.68 -20.65 -2.12
N SER A 267 8.40 -20.47 -1.76
CA SER A 267 7.31 -20.29 -2.74
C SER A 267 7.27 -18.88 -3.34
N PHE A 268 7.89 -17.89 -2.69
CA PHE A 268 7.86 -16.51 -3.13
C PHE A 268 8.41 -16.29 -4.55
N PRO A 269 9.56 -16.83 -4.95
CA PRO A 269 10.04 -16.77 -6.34
C PRO A 269 9.02 -17.36 -7.34
N PHE A 270 8.46 -18.52 -7.04
CA PHE A 270 7.47 -19.18 -7.91
C PHE A 270 6.18 -18.36 -8.03
N LEU A 271 5.75 -17.72 -6.94
CA LEU A 271 4.61 -16.81 -6.94
C LEU A 271 4.89 -15.59 -7.82
N LEU A 272 6.10 -15.02 -7.75
CA LEU A 272 6.49 -13.89 -8.59
C LEU A 272 6.53 -14.26 -10.07
N VAL A 273 7.06 -15.43 -10.40
CA VAL A 273 7.04 -15.98 -11.77
C VAL A 273 5.60 -16.16 -12.24
N GLY A 274 4.75 -16.77 -11.43
CA GLY A 274 3.32 -16.92 -11.74
C GLY A 274 2.63 -15.59 -12.01
N LEU A 275 2.89 -14.56 -11.20
CA LEU A 275 2.38 -13.20 -11.42
C LEU A 275 2.91 -12.56 -12.71
N GLY A 276 4.15 -12.85 -13.08
CA GLY A 276 4.77 -12.41 -14.34
C GLY A 276 4.09 -13.06 -15.55
N LEU A 277 3.87 -14.39 -15.49
CA LEU A 277 3.16 -15.13 -16.54
C LEU A 277 1.73 -14.64 -16.72
N PHE A 278 1.03 -14.42 -15.63
CA PHE A 278 -0.31 -13.86 -15.67
C PHE A 278 -0.36 -12.50 -16.39
N SER A 279 0.72 -11.71 -16.28
CA SER A 279 0.84 -10.45 -17.02
C SER A 279 0.86 -10.66 -18.53
N LYS A 280 1.63 -11.65 -18.99
CA LYS A 280 1.77 -11.94 -20.41
C LYS A 280 0.46 -12.48 -21.01
N ILE A 281 -0.22 -13.37 -20.29
CA ILE A 281 -1.55 -13.86 -20.69
C ILE A 281 -2.52 -12.68 -20.86
N ARG A 282 -2.42 -11.68 -19.98
CA ARG A 282 -3.27 -10.49 -20.03
C ARG A 282 -2.98 -9.56 -21.21
N THR A 283 -1.71 -9.42 -21.63
CA THR A 283 -1.30 -8.56 -22.76
C THR A 283 -1.37 -9.29 -24.10
N GLY A 284 -1.65 -10.60 -24.12
CA GLY A 284 -1.64 -11.41 -25.35
C GLY A 284 -0.23 -11.77 -25.83
N ASP A 285 0.82 -11.47 -25.05
CA ASP A 285 2.19 -11.72 -25.43
C ASP A 285 2.52 -13.23 -25.36
N GLN A 286 3.39 -13.70 -26.26
CA GLN A 286 3.86 -15.07 -26.24
C GLN A 286 4.62 -15.40 -24.96
N ILE A 287 4.34 -16.57 -24.41
CA ILE A 287 4.97 -17.07 -23.16
C ILE A 287 6.31 -17.69 -23.52
N GLU A 288 7.38 -16.92 -23.53
CA GLU A 288 8.72 -17.45 -23.58
C GLU A 288 9.25 -17.71 -22.16
N PHE A 289 9.41 -18.99 -21.80
CA PHE A 289 10.11 -19.41 -20.60
C PHE A 289 11.61 -19.52 -20.90
N LYS A 290 12.42 -18.51 -20.55
CA LYS A 290 13.87 -18.64 -20.62
C LYS A 290 14.42 -19.36 -19.38
N ASN A 291 14.26 -18.74 -18.23
CA ASN A 291 14.55 -19.38 -16.93
C ASN A 291 13.83 -18.63 -15.77
N ILE A 292 13.84 -19.22 -14.56
CA ILE A 292 13.20 -18.64 -13.37
C ILE A 292 13.86 -17.32 -12.98
N GLY A 293 15.20 -17.21 -13.11
CA GLY A 293 15.96 -15.99 -12.78
C GLY A 293 15.54 -14.82 -13.64
N ASP A 294 15.49 -14.99 -14.96
CA ASP A 294 15.05 -13.94 -15.90
C ASP A 294 13.62 -13.50 -15.63
N SER A 295 12.75 -14.45 -15.28
CA SER A 295 11.36 -14.15 -14.94
C SER A 295 11.25 -13.31 -13.66
N LEU A 296 12.11 -13.55 -12.67
CA LEU A 296 12.19 -12.77 -11.44
C LEU A 296 12.72 -11.35 -11.71
N VAL A 297 13.80 -11.23 -12.47
CA VAL A 297 14.37 -9.94 -12.87
C VAL A 297 13.33 -9.12 -13.61
N LYS A 298 12.68 -9.72 -14.62
CA LYS A 298 11.61 -9.07 -15.40
C LYS A 298 10.42 -8.68 -14.53
N PHE A 299 10.06 -9.49 -13.53
CA PHE A 299 9.00 -9.14 -12.58
C PHE A 299 9.37 -7.91 -11.75
N VAL A 300 10.58 -7.86 -11.16
CA VAL A 300 11.07 -6.71 -10.37
C VAL A 300 11.12 -5.47 -11.24
N TYR A 301 11.66 -5.57 -12.44
CA TYR A 301 11.75 -4.48 -13.40
C TYR A 301 10.37 -3.92 -13.76
N ASN A 302 9.41 -4.77 -14.12
CA ASN A 302 8.06 -4.36 -14.52
C ASN A 302 7.23 -3.79 -13.37
N ASN A 303 7.48 -4.20 -12.12
CA ASN A 303 6.79 -3.61 -10.97
C ASN A 303 7.40 -2.27 -10.54
N GLY A 304 8.68 -2.06 -10.79
CA GLY A 304 9.40 -0.84 -10.46
C GLY A 304 9.09 0.36 -11.37
N VAL A 305 8.10 0.26 -12.25
CA VAL A 305 7.75 1.30 -13.24
C VAL A 305 7.40 2.66 -12.61
N SER A 306 7.05 2.70 -11.33
CA SER A 306 6.71 3.96 -10.66
C SER A 306 7.90 4.91 -10.47
N VAL A 307 9.14 4.44 -10.58
CA VAL A 307 10.30 5.34 -10.64
C VAL A 307 10.27 6.20 -11.91
N ASN A 308 9.73 5.67 -13.01
CA ASN A 308 9.56 6.44 -14.24
C ASN A 308 8.52 7.55 -14.11
N VAL A 309 7.54 7.39 -13.21
CA VAL A 309 6.61 8.49 -12.90
C VAL A 309 7.36 9.66 -12.29
N ILE A 310 8.32 9.40 -11.36
CA ILE A 310 9.16 10.46 -10.78
C ILE A 310 10.02 11.12 -11.86
N LYS A 311 10.65 10.33 -12.72
CA LYS A 311 11.49 10.82 -13.80
C LYS A 311 10.70 11.65 -14.82
N ARG A 312 9.60 11.10 -15.34
CA ARG A 312 8.76 11.77 -16.35
C ARG A 312 8.01 12.98 -15.82
N SER A 313 7.57 12.96 -14.57
CA SER A 313 6.97 14.15 -13.96
C SER A 313 7.96 15.30 -13.86
N TYR A 314 9.24 15.02 -13.57
CA TYR A 314 10.31 16.01 -13.54
C TYR A 314 10.61 16.56 -14.94
N GLU A 315 10.77 15.69 -15.96
CA GLU A 315 10.99 16.11 -17.37
C GLU A 315 9.84 16.98 -17.92
N LEU A 316 8.60 16.69 -17.51
CA LEU A 316 7.40 17.34 -18.02
C LEU A 316 6.78 18.33 -17.03
N ASP A 317 7.48 18.68 -15.94
CA ASP A 317 6.96 19.54 -14.89
C ASP A 317 6.48 20.89 -15.43
N TYR A 318 7.20 21.46 -16.39
CA TYR A 318 6.84 22.72 -17.07
C TYR A 318 5.53 22.65 -17.90
N LYS A 319 5.02 21.45 -18.20
CA LYS A 319 3.74 21.21 -18.89
C LYS A 319 2.61 20.85 -17.95
N LEU A 320 2.95 20.42 -16.73
CA LEU A 320 1.96 20.15 -15.69
C LEU A 320 1.40 21.48 -15.16
N ARG A 321 0.19 21.44 -14.67
CA ARG A 321 -0.49 22.64 -14.17
C ARG A 321 0.00 23.02 -12.79
N SER A 322 0.66 24.16 -12.65
CA SER A 322 1.16 24.69 -11.37
C SER A 322 0.06 25.17 -10.40
N ASP A 323 -1.17 25.37 -10.90
CA ASP A 323 -2.34 25.74 -10.09
C ASP A 323 -3.06 24.51 -9.49
N ARG A 324 -2.58 23.29 -9.73
CA ARG A 324 -3.15 22.03 -9.26
C ARG A 324 -2.22 21.37 -8.24
N PHE A 325 -2.76 21.09 -7.04
CA PHE A 325 -2.05 20.34 -6.00
C PHE A 325 -2.44 18.87 -6.08
N TYR A 326 -1.63 18.07 -6.78
CA TYR A 326 -1.90 16.65 -6.99
C TYR A 326 -1.82 15.83 -5.69
N SER A 327 -0.99 16.23 -4.74
CA SER A 327 -0.94 15.57 -3.43
C SER A 327 -2.22 15.77 -2.60
N MET A 328 -3.08 16.73 -2.97
CA MET A 328 -4.35 17.02 -2.31
C MET A 328 -5.57 16.42 -3.03
N HIS A 329 -5.38 15.47 -3.94
CA HIS A 329 -6.45 14.85 -4.74
C HIS A 329 -7.61 14.31 -3.90
N PHE A 330 -7.39 13.95 -2.62
CA PHE A 330 -8.45 13.47 -1.73
C PHE A 330 -9.63 14.44 -1.60
N LEU A 331 -9.42 15.74 -1.83
CA LEU A 331 -10.49 16.75 -1.83
C LEU A 331 -11.50 16.52 -2.97
N HIS A 332 -11.05 15.89 -4.06
CA HIS A 332 -11.86 15.59 -5.23
C HIS A 332 -12.36 14.13 -5.27
N ASP A 333 -12.10 13.37 -4.18
CA ASP A 333 -12.48 11.98 -4.02
C ASP A 333 -13.51 11.78 -2.90
N GLY A 334 -14.21 10.65 -2.95
CA GLY A 334 -15.14 10.21 -1.91
C GLY A 334 -16.22 11.25 -1.60
N ILE A 335 -16.48 11.48 -0.31
CA ILE A 335 -17.45 12.50 0.12
C ILE A 335 -16.97 13.94 -0.09
N PHE A 336 -15.66 14.16 -0.07
CA PHE A 336 -15.12 15.51 -0.32
C PHE A 336 -15.37 15.94 -1.75
N GLY A 337 -15.33 15.00 -2.72
CA GLY A 337 -15.67 15.28 -4.11
C GLY A 337 -17.10 15.78 -4.33
N LEU A 338 -18.02 15.53 -3.38
CA LEU A 338 -19.38 16.11 -3.42
C LEU A 338 -19.39 17.61 -3.12
N VAL A 339 -18.39 18.11 -2.39
CA VAL A 339 -18.28 19.51 -1.96
C VAL A 339 -17.36 20.30 -2.91
N PHE A 340 -16.19 19.73 -3.24
CA PHE A 340 -15.15 20.41 -4.02
C PHE A 340 -15.20 20.08 -5.52
N GLY A 341 -16.15 19.25 -5.94
CA GLY A 341 -16.22 18.72 -7.30
C GLY A 341 -15.38 17.45 -7.45
N SER A 342 -15.92 16.44 -8.12
CA SER A 342 -15.22 15.20 -8.43
C SER A 342 -14.71 15.21 -9.86
N ASP A 343 -13.51 14.67 -10.06
CA ASP A 343 -13.00 14.41 -11.39
C ASP A 343 -13.92 13.42 -12.13
N GLY A 344 -14.07 13.59 -13.43
CA GLY A 344 -14.88 12.72 -14.29
C GLY A 344 -14.44 11.24 -14.21
N THR A 345 -15.11 10.38 -14.95
CA THR A 345 -14.82 8.94 -14.96
C THR A 345 -14.18 8.48 -16.26
N GLY A 346 -13.38 7.42 -16.17
CA GLY A 346 -12.61 6.91 -17.30
C GLY A 346 -11.41 7.80 -17.64
N ASN A 347 -10.68 7.41 -18.66
CA ASN A 347 -9.60 8.22 -19.22
C ASN A 347 -10.19 9.17 -20.28
N ASN A 348 -10.24 10.44 -19.98
CA ASN A 348 -10.73 11.48 -20.88
C ASN A 348 -9.87 12.75 -20.80
N ALA A 349 -9.99 13.62 -21.78
CA ALA A 349 -9.18 14.83 -21.87
C ALA A 349 -9.45 15.78 -20.69
N ASP A 350 -10.73 16.02 -20.35
CA ASP A 350 -11.11 16.95 -19.28
C ASP A 350 -10.52 16.53 -17.93
N LYS A 351 -10.60 15.22 -17.62
CA LYS A 351 -10.00 14.68 -16.40
C LYS A 351 -8.48 14.83 -16.37
N ALA A 352 -7.84 14.72 -17.52
CA ALA A 352 -6.39 14.85 -17.62
C ALA A 352 -5.92 16.30 -17.53
N THR A 353 -6.67 17.25 -18.12
CA THR A 353 -6.29 18.66 -18.18
C THR A 353 -6.83 19.50 -17.04
N GLU A 354 -8.03 19.17 -16.52
CA GLU A 354 -8.71 19.95 -15.49
C GLU A 354 -8.77 19.24 -14.13
N GLY A 355 -8.47 17.93 -14.10
CA GLY A 355 -8.51 17.11 -12.89
C GLY A 355 -7.32 17.34 -11.96
N TYR A 356 -7.40 16.69 -10.78
CA TYR A 356 -6.44 16.82 -9.68
C TYR A 356 -5.61 15.55 -9.46
N HIS A 357 -5.59 14.65 -10.44
CA HIS A 357 -4.84 13.39 -10.35
C HIS A 357 -3.65 13.36 -11.32
N LEU A 358 -2.43 13.32 -10.80
CA LEU A 358 -1.21 13.16 -11.60
C LEU A 358 -1.25 11.89 -12.45
N ALA A 359 -1.91 10.82 -11.96
CA ALA A 359 -2.12 9.56 -12.69
C ALA A 359 -2.89 9.72 -14.02
N HIS A 360 -3.56 10.84 -14.24
CA HIS A 360 -4.27 11.18 -15.47
C HIS A 360 -3.56 12.27 -16.26
N ALA A 361 -3.06 13.31 -15.59
CA ALA A 361 -2.35 14.42 -16.25
C ALA A 361 -1.07 13.96 -16.95
N LEU A 362 -0.21 13.21 -16.26
CA LEU A 362 1.08 12.78 -16.78
C LEU A 362 0.97 11.87 -18.01
N PRO A 363 0.21 10.75 -18.01
CA PRO A 363 0.11 9.89 -19.19
C PRO A 363 -0.55 10.57 -20.39
N TYR A 364 -1.46 11.53 -20.17
CA TYR A 364 -2.04 12.32 -21.24
C TYR A 364 -1.00 13.19 -21.95
N LEU A 365 -0.05 13.77 -21.19
CA LEU A 365 1.08 14.52 -21.76
C LEU A 365 2.08 13.63 -22.48
N MET A 366 2.27 12.40 -22.01
CA MET A 366 3.26 11.47 -22.58
C MET A 366 2.79 10.76 -23.84
N PHE A 367 1.53 10.29 -23.84
CA PHE A 367 0.98 9.44 -24.91
C PHE A 367 -0.56 9.55 -24.98
N ARG A 368 -1.02 10.72 -25.41
CA ARG A 368 -2.43 11.12 -25.43
C ARG A 368 -3.38 10.04 -25.98
N ASP A 369 -3.09 9.49 -27.14
CA ASP A 369 -3.98 8.54 -27.82
C ASP A 369 -4.11 7.23 -27.01
N LYS A 370 -2.96 6.67 -26.59
CA LYS A 370 -2.96 5.47 -25.74
C LYS A 370 -3.64 5.72 -24.38
N TYR A 371 -3.52 6.93 -23.83
CA TYR A 371 -4.23 7.28 -22.59
C TYR A 371 -5.75 7.25 -22.82
N LEU A 372 -6.23 7.81 -23.91
CA LEU A 372 -7.66 7.76 -24.24
C LEU A 372 -8.16 6.34 -24.50
N GLU A 373 -7.28 5.45 -25.00
CA GLU A 373 -7.51 4.00 -25.13
C GLU A 373 -7.42 3.23 -23.79
N GLY A 374 -7.28 3.92 -22.66
CA GLY A 374 -7.28 3.31 -21.33
C GLY A 374 -5.91 3.02 -20.73
N ALA A 375 -4.80 3.35 -21.40
CA ALA A 375 -3.47 3.23 -20.84
C ALA A 375 -3.21 4.29 -19.75
N GLY A 376 -2.31 4.00 -18.81
CA GLY A 376 -1.92 4.93 -17.77
C GLY A 376 -0.57 4.56 -17.14
N THR A 377 0.09 5.53 -16.55
CA THR A 377 1.37 5.35 -15.83
C THR A 377 1.16 5.01 -14.34
N GLY A 378 -0.03 5.29 -13.81
CA GLY A 378 -0.24 5.42 -12.37
C GLY A 378 0.40 6.72 -11.85
N THR A 379 0.59 6.79 -10.54
CA THR A 379 1.25 7.91 -9.86
C THR A 379 2.30 7.43 -8.86
N SER A 380 2.99 8.36 -8.21
CA SER A 380 3.86 8.13 -7.05
C SER A 380 3.73 9.31 -6.10
N TYR A 381 3.55 9.03 -4.81
CA TYR A 381 3.45 10.07 -3.80
C TYR A 381 4.66 11.03 -3.80
N ILE A 382 5.83 10.52 -4.21
CA ILE A 382 7.06 11.31 -4.31
C ILE A 382 6.93 12.34 -5.44
N ALA A 383 6.43 11.91 -6.61
CA ALA A 383 6.23 12.78 -7.76
C ALA A 383 5.21 13.88 -7.46
N GLU A 384 4.09 13.53 -6.79
CA GLU A 384 3.07 14.51 -6.39
C GLU A 384 3.62 15.55 -5.41
N LEU A 385 4.34 15.09 -4.38
CA LEU A 385 4.94 16.00 -3.38
C LEU A 385 6.01 16.90 -3.97
N TYR A 386 6.80 16.38 -4.92
CA TYR A 386 7.81 17.18 -5.59
C TYR A 386 7.18 18.25 -6.49
N HIS A 387 6.21 17.88 -7.31
CA HIS A 387 5.49 18.83 -8.17
C HIS A 387 4.87 19.97 -7.35
N ASP A 388 4.17 19.62 -6.25
CA ASP A 388 3.43 20.60 -5.46
C ASP A 388 4.33 21.49 -4.61
N PHE A 389 5.43 20.96 -4.04
CA PHE A 389 6.21 21.66 -3.00
C PHE A 389 7.72 21.45 -3.11
N GLY A 390 8.22 20.87 -4.22
CA GLY A 390 9.64 20.57 -4.41
C GLY A 390 10.18 19.56 -3.39
N TYR A 391 11.48 19.59 -3.15
CA TYR A 391 12.16 18.71 -2.19
C TYR A 391 11.66 18.91 -0.75
N ILE A 392 11.22 20.11 -0.40
CA ILE A 392 10.65 20.43 0.92
C ILE A 392 9.36 19.61 1.13
N GLY A 393 8.52 19.51 0.09
CA GLY A 393 7.31 18.68 0.11
C GLY A 393 7.62 17.21 0.38
N ILE A 394 8.66 16.67 -0.27
CA ILE A 394 9.12 15.29 -0.03
C ILE A 394 9.49 15.09 1.44
N VAL A 395 10.26 16.02 2.03
CA VAL A 395 10.67 15.93 3.45
C VAL A 395 9.44 15.92 4.37
N PHE A 396 8.56 16.92 4.25
CA PHE A 396 7.37 17.02 5.11
C PHE A 396 6.41 15.85 4.93
N GLY A 397 6.13 15.43 3.70
CA GLY A 397 5.27 14.28 3.42
C GLY A 397 5.81 12.98 4.02
N ASN A 398 7.13 12.79 3.95
CA ASN A 398 7.77 11.61 4.53
C ASN A 398 7.88 11.66 6.07
N ILE A 399 7.90 12.84 6.69
CA ILE A 399 7.72 12.97 8.15
C ILE A 399 6.33 12.43 8.54
N ILE A 400 5.29 12.79 7.80
CA ILE A 400 3.93 12.29 8.02
C ILE A 400 3.88 10.76 7.86
N TYR A 401 4.49 10.20 6.82
CA TYR A 401 4.52 8.76 6.60
C TYR A 401 5.28 8.00 7.69
N GLY A 402 6.44 8.50 8.12
CA GLY A 402 7.19 7.91 9.23
C GLY A 402 6.41 7.93 10.55
N PHE A 403 5.72 9.04 10.84
CA PHE A 403 4.81 9.14 11.97
C PHE A 403 3.67 8.11 11.88
N MET A 404 3.03 8.01 10.73
CA MET A 404 1.92 7.06 10.52
C MET A 404 2.40 5.62 10.68
N LEU A 405 3.51 5.21 10.05
CA LEU A 405 4.08 3.88 10.21
C LEU A 405 4.36 3.53 11.68
N ALA A 406 4.82 4.51 12.47
CA ALA A 406 5.04 4.31 13.91
C ALA A 406 3.73 4.19 14.71
N LEU A 407 2.65 4.89 14.31
CA LEU A 407 1.33 4.77 14.91
C LEU A 407 0.66 3.44 14.58
N LEU A 408 0.86 2.96 13.35
CA LEU A 408 0.27 1.72 12.84
C LEU A 408 0.91 0.46 13.46
N ALA A 409 2.03 0.60 14.15
CA ALA A 409 2.73 -0.50 14.81
C ALA A 409 1.98 -1.10 16.03
N LYS A 410 0.83 -0.54 16.42
CA LYS A 410 0.07 -0.98 17.60
C LYS A 410 -1.44 -0.99 17.35
N PHE A 411 -2.06 -2.11 17.73
CA PHE A 411 -3.51 -2.28 17.77
C PHE A 411 -3.97 -2.46 19.22
N ASP A 412 -5.15 -1.94 19.55
CA ASP A 412 -5.73 -1.99 20.88
C ASP A 412 -7.15 -2.56 20.83
N LYS A 413 -7.40 -3.66 21.55
CA LYS A 413 -8.71 -4.29 21.65
C LYS A 413 -9.76 -3.35 22.24
N ASN A 414 -9.34 -2.48 23.16
CA ASN A 414 -10.24 -1.56 23.85
C ASN A 414 -10.61 -0.34 23.00
N LYS A 415 -9.95 -0.18 21.83
CA LYS A 415 -10.20 0.88 20.87
C LYS A 415 -10.41 0.32 19.47
N PRO A 416 -11.46 -0.51 19.26
CA PRO A 416 -11.65 -1.22 17.99
C PRO A 416 -11.86 -0.26 16.81
N PHE A 417 -12.50 0.89 17.01
CA PHE A 417 -12.62 1.92 15.98
C PHE A 417 -11.24 2.41 15.51
N ASN A 418 -10.37 2.86 16.42
CA ASN A 418 -9.03 3.31 16.05
C ASN A 418 -8.18 2.19 15.45
N THR A 419 -8.37 0.96 15.91
CA THR A 419 -7.64 -0.20 15.40
C THR A 419 -8.09 -0.56 13.99
N SER A 420 -9.40 -0.50 13.70
CA SER A 420 -9.91 -0.73 12.33
C SER A 420 -9.46 0.35 11.34
N MET A 421 -9.46 1.62 11.75
CA MET A 421 -8.90 2.71 10.94
C MET A 421 -7.43 2.48 10.61
N LYS A 422 -6.61 2.11 11.62
CA LYS A 422 -5.20 1.80 11.41
C LYS A 422 -5.00 0.66 10.43
N LEU A 423 -5.77 -0.42 10.56
CA LEU A 423 -5.70 -1.57 9.66
C LEU A 423 -6.05 -1.17 8.22
N LEU A 424 -7.04 -0.31 8.05
CA LEU A 424 -7.46 0.18 6.73
C LEU A 424 -6.39 1.09 6.09
N ILE A 425 -5.82 1.99 6.87
CA ILE A 425 -4.75 2.91 6.42
C ILE A 425 -3.49 2.15 5.99
N ILE A 426 -3.12 1.05 6.69
CA ILE A 426 -1.92 0.26 6.35
C ILE A 426 -1.91 -0.13 4.88
N THR A 427 -3.04 -0.58 4.34
CA THR A 427 -3.11 -1.03 2.95
C THR A 427 -2.74 0.06 1.95
N ARG A 428 -3.21 1.28 2.19
CA ARG A 428 -2.95 2.43 1.32
C ARG A 428 -1.55 3.01 1.51
N LEU A 429 -1.05 3.02 2.73
CA LEU A 429 0.30 3.49 3.00
C LEU A 429 1.38 2.60 2.36
N LEU A 430 1.13 1.29 2.27
CA LEU A 430 2.03 0.38 1.57
C LEU A 430 1.98 0.54 0.04
N TRP A 431 0.87 1.06 -0.48
CA TRP A 431 0.72 1.35 -1.90
C TRP A 431 1.34 2.70 -2.31
N ALA A 432 1.62 3.58 -1.37
CA ALA A 432 2.08 4.94 -1.63
C ALA A 432 3.24 5.07 -2.64
N PRO A 433 4.26 4.20 -2.69
CA PRO A 433 5.30 4.27 -3.72
C PRO A 433 4.76 4.20 -5.16
N ARG A 434 3.56 3.63 -5.34
CA ARG A 434 2.84 3.48 -6.61
C ARG A 434 1.46 4.17 -6.61
N GLY A 435 1.13 4.91 -5.60
CA GLY A 435 -0.13 5.62 -5.40
C GLY A 435 0.07 7.07 -5.01
N GLY A 436 -1.05 7.78 -4.84
CA GLY A 436 -1.03 9.17 -4.41
C GLY A 436 -0.71 9.35 -2.94
N PHE A 437 -0.23 10.54 -2.60
CA PHE A 437 0.18 10.87 -1.23
C PHE A 437 -0.96 10.75 -0.22
N THR A 438 -2.16 11.18 -0.57
CA THR A 438 -3.32 11.22 0.34
C THR A 438 -4.30 10.04 0.20
N GLU A 439 -3.93 8.98 -0.49
CA GLU A 439 -4.72 7.75 -0.64
C GLU A 439 -5.25 7.19 0.69
N PHE A 440 -4.50 7.37 1.79
CA PHE A 440 -4.92 6.95 3.13
C PHE A 440 -6.07 7.79 3.71
N ILE A 441 -6.26 9.02 3.23
CA ILE A 441 -7.42 9.86 3.55
C ILE A 441 -8.57 9.47 2.65
N THR A 442 -8.33 9.32 1.36
CA THR A 442 -9.32 8.92 0.36
C THR A 442 -10.06 7.65 0.78
N ILE A 443 -9.35 6.60 1.24
CA ILE A 443 -10.01 5.36 1.68
C ILE A 443 -10.98 5.57 2.85
N LEU A 444 -10.68 6.52 3.74
CA LEU A 444 -11.54 6.84 4.89
C LEU A 444 -12.77 7.67 4.50
N SER A 445 -12.67 8.45 3.42
CA SER A 445 -13.74 9.31 2.91
C SER A 445 -14.68 8.61 1.94
N LEU A 446 -14.40 7.36 1.56
CA LEU A 446 -15.29 6.61 0.67
C LEU A 446 -16.66 6.39 1.33
N PRO A 447 -17.77 6.58 0.59
CA PRO A 447 -19.13 6.40 1.13
C PRO A 447 -19.34 5.02 1.76
N ALA A 448 -18.82 3.95 1.16
CA ALA A 448 -18.87 2.59 1.70
C ALA A 448 -18.17 2.46 3.06
N THR A 449 -17.01 3.11 3.21
CA THR A 449 -16.26 3.13 4.48
C THR A 449 -17.08 3.81 5.57
N ILE A 450 -17.59 5.00 5.30
CA ILE A 450 -18.37 5.77 6.27
C ILE A 450 -19.64 5.00 6.66
N PHE A 451 -20.36 4.46 5.69
CA PHE A 451 -21.56 3.67 5.94
C PHE A 451 -21.28 2.50 6.90
N ILE A 452 -20.24 1.70 6.65
CA ILE A 452 -19.88 0.57 7.51
C ILE A 452 -19.47 1.03 8.90
N TYR A 453 -18.68 2.12 9.01
CA TYR A 453 -18.30 2.65 10.31
C TYR A 453 -19.50 3.12 11.11
N VAL A 454 -20.48 3.78 10.46
CA VAL A 454 -21.74 4.16 11.11
C VAL A 454 -22.50 2.92 11.56
N VAL A 455 -22.70 1.94 10.67
CA VAL A 455 -23.47 0.72 10.99
C VAL A 455 -22.79 -0.10 12.09
N VAL A 456 -21.48 -0.22 12.12
CA VAL A 456 -20.75 -1.08 13.06
C VAL A 456 -20.46 -0.38 14.39
N PHE A 457 -20.07 0.89 14.38
CA PHE A 457 -19.57 1.58 15.57
C PHE A 457 -20.57 2.56 16.18
N VAL A 458 -21.41 3.22 15.36
CA VAL A 458 -22.41 4.15 15.89
C VAL A 458 -23.62 3.39 16.40
N SER A 459 -24.07 2.36 15.69
CA SER A 459 -25.22 1.55 16.10
C SER A 459 -25.02 0.87 17.47
N VAL A 460 -23.79 0.53 17.83
CA VAL A 460 -23.47 -0.04 19.14
C VAL A 460 -23.84 0.89 20.29
N PHE A 461 -23.71 2.21 20.10
CA PHE A 461 -24.09 3.20 21.11
C PHE A 461 -25.61 3.39 21.20
N PHE A 462 -26.32 3.22 20.08
CA PHE A 462 -27.79 3.23 20.11
C PHE A 462 -28.34 2.02 20.84
N VAL A 463 -27.72 0.84 20.69
CA VAL A 463 -28.19 -0.40 21.33
C VAL A 463 -27.82 -0.47 22.83
N PHE A 464 -26.62 -0.02 23.20
CA PHE A 464 -26.10 -0.22 24.57
C PHE A 464 -25.87 1.07 25.35
N GLY A 465 -26.13 2.24 24.75
CA GLY A 465 -25.81 3.55 25.31
C GLY A 465 -24.32 3.86 25.26
N VAL A 466 -23.97 5.10 25.61
CA VAL A 466 -22.57 5.52 25.72
C VAL A 466 -21.94 4.88 26.96
N PRO A 467 -20.83 4.15 26.83
CA PRO A 467 -20.25 3.47 27.97
C PRO A 467 -19.70 4.49 28.98
N ARG A 468 -20.20 4.43 30.24
CA ARG A 468 -19.71 5.24 31.33
C ARG A 468 -18.25 4.86 31.63
N LYS A 469 -17.38 5.86 31.78
CA LYS A 469 -15.97 5.64 32.18
C LYS A 469 -15.94 4.93 33.55
N ARG A 470 -15.75 3.63 33.58
CA ARG A 470 -15.34 2.94 34.80
C ARG A 470 -13.83 3.18 34.93
N CYS A 471 -13.42 4.08 35.81
CA CYS A 471 -12.04 4.08 36.31
C CYS A 471 -11.77 2.68 36.88
N ALA A 472 -10.80 1.97 36.30
CA ALA A 472 -10.31 0.75 36.93
C ALA A 472 -9.84 1.15 38.35
N LYS A 473 -10.60 0.74 39.37
CA LYS A 473 -10.10 0.78 40.75
C LYS A 473 -8.85 -0.09 40.78
N LEU A 474 -7.71 0.52 41.06
CA LEU A 474 -6.49 -0.17 41.41
C LEU A 474 -6.83 -1.08 42.61
N VAL A 475 -6.81 -2.38 42.41
CA VAL A 475 -6.70 -3.39 43.46
C VAL A 475 -5.31 -3.97 43.36
#